data_9c08a2f3e84004a230d81b1f1316f1b7
#
_entry.id   9c08a2f3e84004a230d81b1f1316f1b7
#
_cell.length_a   1.000
_cell.length_b   1.000
_cell.length_c   1.000
_cell.angle_alpha   90.00
_cell.angle_beta   90.00
_cell.angle_gamma   90.00
#
_symmetry.space_group_name_H-M   'P 1'
#
loop_
_entity.id
_entity.type
_entity.pdbx_description
1 polymer ?
#
loop_
_entity_poly.entity_id
_entity_poly.type
_entity_poly.pdbx_seq_one_letter_code
_entity_poly.pdbx_strand_id
1 'polypeptide(L)'
;MKRFVFWQILIAALLMAPDSQAQSLKDLLNKENIEKAVNAITGKSTASMEGTWTYAGSAIEFESDNLLQKAGGAVAANAAENKLNEQLARVGIKEGQMSFTFNADSTFTAKVGAKSIKGTYSYDASTQNASLKFMKLIPLNAKINCTSANMDLLFNSDKLLKLITLISSKSNNSTLKTIGSLANSYDGMMLGFSGQRISLVGKLSFKRIA
;
A
#
# COMPACT_ATOMS: atom_id res chain seq x y z
N MET A 1 17.30 -33.06 -3.37
CA MET A 1 18.64 -32.71 -3.86
C MET A 1 18.71 -31.47 -4.77
N LYS A 2 17.63 -31.05 -5.47
CA LYS A 2 17.66 -29.84 -6.35
C LYS A 2 17.60 -28.50 -5.61
N ARG A 3 17.20 -28.46 -4.34
CA ARG A 3 17.08 -27.21 -3.54
C ARG A 3 18.40 -26.71 -2.91
N PHE A 4 19.35 -27.63 -2.72
CA PHE A 4 20.66 -27.29 -2.13
C PHE A 4 21.62 -26.64 -3.15
N VAL A 5 21.50 -26.99 -4.43
CA VAL A 5 22.34 -26.44 -5.49
C VAL A 5 22.02 -24.99 -5.79
N PHE A 6 20.77 -24.57 -5.64
CA PHE A 6 20.35 -23.18 -5.85
C PHE A 6 20.96 -22.20 -4.83
N TRP A 7 21.11 -22.65 -3.60
CA TRP A 7 21.71 -21.86 -2.53
C TRP A 7 23.22 -21.65 -2.70
N GLN A 8 23.91 -22.67 -3.22
CA GLN A 8 25.37 -22.56 -3.49
C GLN A 8 25.69 -21.66 -4.67
N ILE A 9 24.83 -21.61 -5.68
CA ILE A 9 25.00 -20.69 -6.82
C ILE A 9 24.74 -19.23 -6.42
N LEU A 10 23.81 -18.96 -5.53
CA LEU A 10 23.54 -17.60 -5.04
C LEU A 10 24.69 -17.05 -4.18
N ILE A 11 25.34 -17.91 -3.38
CA ILE A 11 26.52 -17.51 -2.56
C ILE A 11 27.76 -17.32 -3.43
N ALA A 12 27.95 -18.12 -4.47
CA ALA A 12 29.10 -17.98 -5.37
C ALA A 12 29.02 -16.71 -6.25
N ALA A 13 27.81 -16.26 -6.61
CA ALA A 13 27.63 -15.00 -7.36
C ALA A 13 27.93 -13.75 -6.51
N LEU A 14 27.87 -13.83 -5.19
CA LEU A 14 28.13 -12.72 -4.27
C LEU A 14 29.65 -12.45 -4.08
N LEU A 15 30.51 -13.40 -4.41
CA LEU A 15 31.96 -13.30 -4.16
C LEU A 15 32.78 -12.79 -5.34
N MET A 16 32.17 -12.51 -6.50
CA MET A 16 32.88 -12.06 -7.71
C MET A 16 32.49 -10.67 -8.22
N ALA A 17 31.87 -9.82 -7.42
CA ALA A 17 31.49 -8.47 -7.85
C ALA A 17 32.60 -7.46 -7.52
N PRO A 18 33.05 -6.63 -8.50
CA PRO A 18 34.00 -5.55 -8.25
C PRO A 18 33.37 -4.45 -7.37
N ASP A 19 34.23 -3.76 -6.60
CA ASP A 19 33.90 -2.78 -5.55
C ASP A 19 32.95 -1.61 -5.92
N SER A 20 32.63 -1.43 -7.19
CA SER A 20 31.69 -0.38 -7.65
C SER A 20 30.19 -0.71 -7.44
N GLN A 21 29.87 -1.91 -6.94
CA GLN A 21 28.48 -2.34 -6.70
C GLN A 21 28.08 -2.40 -5.21
N ALA A 22 28.98 -2.03 -4.30
CA ALA A 22 28.70 -2.09 -2.87
C ALA A 22 27.55 -1.18 -2.41
N GLN A 23 27.28 -0.09 -3.12
CA GLN A 23 26.17 0.81 -2.84
C GLN A 23 24.82 0.22 -3.25
N SER A 24 24.78 -0.47 -4.40
CA SER A 24 23.59 -1.17 -4.88
C SER A 24 23.18 -2.34 -3.98
N LEU A 25 24.15 -3.03 -3.36
CA LEU A 25 23.88 -4.12 -2.41
C LEU A 25 23.33 -3.60 -1.06
N LYS A 26 23.75 -2.41 -0.60
CA LYS A 26 23.19 -1.78 0.60
C LYS A 26 21.74 -1.38 0.40
N ASP A 27 21.38 -0.90 -0.79
CA ASP A 27 19.99 -0.56 -1.13
C ASP A 27 19.10 -1.81 -1.28
N LEU A 28 19.66 -2.91 -1.79
CA LEU A 28 18.98 -4.21 -1.85
C LEU A 28 18.83 -4.89 -0.48
N LEU A 29 19.74 -4.62 0.45
CA LEU A 29 19.75 -5.18 1.81
C LEU A 29 19.13 -4.23 2.84
N ASN A 30 18.44 -3.17 2.42
CA ASN A 30 17.72 -2.37 3.40
C ASN A 30 16.60 -3.18 4.04
N LYS A 31 16.24 -2.83 5.28
CA LYS A 31 15.25 -3.56 6.08
C LYS A 31 13.93 -3.75 5.33
N GLU A 32 13.51 -2.75 4.57
CA GLU A 32 12.27 -2.77 3.79
C GLU A 32 12.29 -3.81 2.67
N ASN A 33 13.38 -3.92 1.91
CA ASN A 33 13.51 -4.91 0.84
C ASN A 33 13.59 -6.33 1.39
N ILE A 34 14.24 -6.51 2.55
CA ILE A 34 14.28 -7.80 3.26
C ILE A 34 12.88 -8.18 3.73
N GLU A 35 12.13 -7.25 4.33
CA GLU A 35 10.75 -7.50 4.77
C GLU A 35 9.82 -7.84 3.59
N LYS A 36 9.92 -7.11 2.47
CA LYS A 36 9.17 -7.43 1.24
C LYS A 36 9.51 -8.83 0.72
N ALA A 37 10.79 -9.19 0.70
CA ALA A 37 11.21 -10.52 0.26
C ALA A 37 10.72 -11.62 1.22
N VAL A 38 10.80 -11.40 2.53
CA VAL A 38 10.28 -12.34 3.54
C VAL A 38 8.77 -12.49 3.42
N ASN A 39 8.03 -11.38 3.27
CA ASN A 39 6.58 -11.41 3.10
C ASN A 39 6.17 -12.13 1.81
N ALA A 40 6.90 -11.92 0.70
CA ALA A 40 6.67 -12.62 -0.56
C ALA A 40 6.93 -14.13 -0.46
N ILE A 41 7.93 -14.56 0.34
CA ILE A 41 8.27 -15.97 0.51
C ILE A 41 7.33 -16.66 1.52
N THR A 42 6.98 -15.96 2.60
CA THR A 42 6.19 -16.55 3.69
C THR A 42 4.70 -16.33 3.55
N GLY A 43 4.27 -15.41 2.68
CA GLY A 43 2.88 -14.98 2.56
C GLY A 43 2.33 -14.31 3.82
N LYS A 44 3.21 -13.88 4.74
CA LYS A 44 2.82 -13.29 6.02
C LYS A 44 3.43 -11.90 6.18
N SER A 45 2.58 -10.91 6.41
CA SER A 45 3.03 -9.60 6.86
C SER A 45 3.44 -9.70 8.34
N THR A 46 4.68 -9.30 8.65
CA THR A 46 5.18 -9.25 10.03
C THR A 46 5.01 -7.86 10.65
N ALA A 47 4.64 -6.87 9.85
CA ALA A 47 4.52 -5.50 10.32
C ALA A 47 3.10 -5.19 10.82
N SER A 48 3.01 -4.42 11.90
CA SER A 48 1.74 -3.93 12.44
C SER A 48 1.19 -2.79 11.58
N MET A 49 -0.14 -2.80 11.37
CA MET A 49 -0.86 -1.66 10.79
C MET A 49 -0.82 -0.41 11.69
N GLU A 50 -0.56 -0.57 12.98
CA GLU A 50 -0.55 0.54 13.94
C GLU A 50 0.42 1.64 13.53
N GLY A 51 0.01 2.89 13.71
CA GLY A 51 0.79 4.06 13.36
C GLY A 51 0.09 4.99 12.38
N THR A 52 0.78 6.03 11.95
CA THR A 52 0.28 7.00 10.98
C THR A 52 0.94 6.79 9.63
N TRP A 53 0.10 6.65 8.61
CA TRP A 53 0.48 6.39 7.23
C TRP A 53 0.00 7.54 6.35
N THR A 54 0.93 8.23 5.72
CA THR A 54 0.61 9.33 4.79
C THR A 54 0.58 8.80 3.38
N TYR A 55 -0.47 9.14 2.64
CA TYR A 55 -0.63 8.74 1.25
C TYR A 55 0.55 9.21 0.39
N ALA A 56 1.16 8.26 -0.30
CA ALA A 56 2.30 8.43 -1.19
C ALA A 56 1.95 8.13 -2.66
N GLY A 57 0.80 7.50 -2.90
CA GLY A 57 0.33 7.15 -4.24
C GLY A 57 -0.79 6.11 -4.21
N SER A 58 -1.31 5.75 -5.37
CA SER A 58 -2.21 4.60 -5.49
C SER A 58 -1.43 3.29 -5.44
N ALA A 59 -2.13 2.22 -5.14
CA ALA A 59 -1.62 0.86 -5.22
C ALA A 59 -2.58 0.01 -6.05
N ILE A 60 -2.02 -0.90 -6.83
CA ILE A 60 -2.76 -1.88 -7.63
C ILE A 60 -2.17 -3.26 -7.38
N GLU A 61 -3.02 -4.23 -7.21
CA GLU A 61 -2.63 -5.63 -7.10
C GLU A 61 -3.61 -6.50 -7.89
N PHE A 62 -3.10 -7.56 -8.49
CA PHE A 62 -3.89 -8.62 -9.09
C PHE A 62 -3.90 -9.82 -8.15
N GLU A 63 -5.04 -10.50 -8.06
CA GLU A 63 -5.21 -11.67 -7.16
C GLU A 63 -4.27 -12.84 -7.52
N SER A 64 -3.74 -12.86 -8.75
CA SER A 64 -2.74 -13.86 -9.17
C SER A 64 -1.82 -13.33 -10.25
N ASP A 65 -0.62 -13.93 -10.36
CA ASP A 65 0.35 -13.64 -11.42
C ASP A 65 -0.21 -13.89 -12.82
N ASN A 66 -1.08 -14.88 -12.97
CA ASN A 66 -1.74 -15.16 -14.24
C ASN A 66 -2.67 -14.03 -14.67
N LEU A 67 -3.37 -13.40 -13.72
CA LEU A 67 -4.22 -12.24 -13.99
C LEU A 67 -3.39 -11.01 -14.34
N LEU A 68 -2.28 -10.80 -13.63
CA LEU A 68 -1.33 -9.74 -13.97
C LEU A 68 -0.79 -9.90 -15.41
N GLN A 69 -0.40 -11.11 -15.80
CA GLN A 69 0.09 -11.39 -17.16
C GLN A 69 -1.00 -11.17 -18.22
N LYS A 70 -2.24 -11.61 -17.97
CA LYS A 70 -3.38 -11.37 -18.85
C LYS A 70 -3.69 -9.88 -19.01
N ALA A 71 -3.48 -9.09 -17.97
CA ALA A 71 -3.67 -7.65 -17.99
C ALA A 71 -2.56 -6.88 -18.75
N GLY A 72 -1.49 -7.55 -19.17
CA GLY A 72 -0.36 -6.92 -19.86
C GLY A 72 0.86 -6.67 -18.98
N GLY A 73 0.90 -7.30 -17.80
CA GLY A 73 2.04 -7.27 -16.90
C GLY A 73 2.24 -5.96 -16.15
N ALA A 74 3.46 -5.72 -15.70
CA ALA A 74 3.82 -4.56 -14.87
C ALA A 74 3.59 -3.21 -15.57
N VAL A 75 3.72 -3.15 -16.90
CA VAL A 75 3.49 -1.90 -17.66
C VAL A 75 2.03 -1.46 -17.57
N ALA A 76 1.09 -2.41 -17.71
CA ALA A 76 -0.32 -2.12 -17.58
C ALA A 76 -0.71 -1.75 -16.14
N ALA A 77 -0.11 -2.40 -15.14
CA ALA A 77 -0.29 -2.05 -13.74
C ALA A 77 0.15 -0.61 -13.46
N ASN A 78 1.35 -0.21 -13.89
CA ASN A 78 1.85 1.15 -13.73
C ASN A 78 0.97 2.20 -14.44
N ALA A 79 0.47 1.89 -15.65
CA ALA A 79 -0.45 2.78 -16.36
C ALA A 79 -1.78 2.95 -15.61
N ALA A 80 -2.30 1.87 -15.03
CA ALA A 80 -3.52 1.89 -14.22
C ALA A 80 -3.31 2.66 -12.90
N GLU A 81 -2.16 2.51 -12.23
CA GLU A 81 -1.80 3.30 -11.04
C GLU A 81 -1.75 4.79 -11.35
N ASN A 82 -1.06 5.18 -12.42
CA ASN A 82 -0.99 6.59 -12.84
C ASN A 82 -2.39 7.17 -13.08
N LYS A 83 -3.23 6.44 -13.81
CA LYS A 83 -4.61 6.84 -14.04
C LYS A 83 -5.44 6.94 -12.77
N LEU A 84 -5.26 6.01 -11.83
CA LEU A 84 -5.91 6.05 -10.53
C LEU A 84 -5.45 7.27 -9.72
N ASN A 85 -4.13 7.56 -9.68
CA ASN A 85 -3.57 8.74 -9.03
C ASN A 85 -4.18 10.04 -9.55
N GLU A 86 -4.30 10.19 -10.88
CA GLU A 86 -4.94 11.35 -11.50
C GLU A 86 -6.40 11.52 -11.06
N GLN A 87 -7.16 10.43 -11.03
CA GLN A 87 -8.56 10.47 -10.62
C GLN A 87 -8.72 10.77 -9.13
N LEU A 88 -7.88 10.19 -8.27
CA LEU A 88 -7.86 10.45 -6.84
C LEU A 88 -7.53 11.92 -6.54
N ALA A 89 -6.57 12.50 -7.28
CA ALA A 89 -6.22 13.92 -7.15
C ALA A 89 -7.40 14.86 -7.46
N ARG A 90 -8.28 14.51 -8.41
CA ARG A 90 -9.48 15.29 -8.77
C ARG A 90 -10.52 15.35 -7.62
N VAL A 91 -10.56 14.34 -6.78
CA VAL A 91 -11.45 14.30 -5.60
C VAL A 91 -10.75 14.73 -4.30
N GLY A 92 -9.54 15.29 -4.41
CA GLY A 92 -8.80 15.89 -3.29
C GLY A 92 -7.90 14.92 -2.55
N ILE A 93 -7.72 13.69 -3.04
CA ILE A 93 -6.80 12.71 -2.49
C ILE A 93 -5.47 12.84 -3.21
N LYS A 94 -4.53 13.52 -2.56
CA LYS A 94 -3.19 13.82 -3.09
C LYS A 94 -2.11 13.38 -2.13
N GLU A 95 -0.91 13.17 -2.65
CA GLU A 95 0.27 12.87 -1.85
C GLU A 95 0.43 13.87 -0.70
N GLY A 96 0.71 13.38 0.49
CA GLY A 96 0.88 14.16 1.71
C GLY A 96 -0.41 14.79 2.29
N GLN A 97 -1.54 14.79 1.56
CA GLN A 97 -2.79 15.42 2.01
C GLN A 97 -3.80 14.43 2.60
N MET A 98 -3.58 13.14 2.40
CA MET A 98 -4.37 12.09 3.02
C MET A 98 -3.51 11.29 3.99
N SER A 99 -4.10 10.88 5.10
CA SER A 99 -3.45 9.96 6.05
C SER A 99 -4.46 9.06 6.72
N PHE A 100 -3.97 7.87 7.12
CA PHE A 100 -4.64 6.97 8.03
C PHE A 100 -3.82 6.84 9.29
N THR A 101 -4.46 6.94 10.46
CA THR A 101 -3.84 6.64 11.75
C THR A 101 -4.59 5.47 12.36
N PHE A 102 -3.91 4.36 12.58
CA PHE A 102 -4.43 3.16 13.23
C PHE A 102 -3.86 3.09 14.65
N ASN A 103 -4.73 3.00 15.63
CA ASN A 103 -4.37 2.98 17.05
C ASN A 103 -4.41 1.55 17.62
N ALA A 104 -3.65 1.29 18.67
CA ALA A 104 -3.62 -0.01 19.36
C ALA A 104 -4.97 -0.44 19.97
N ASP A 105 -5.87 0.51 20.20
CA ASP A 105 -7.23 0.27 20.71
C ASP A 105 -8.24 -0.14 19.62
N SER A 106 -7.76 -0.53 18.44
CA SER A 106 -8.58 -0.87 17.27
C SER A 106 -9.42 0.28 16.71
N THR A 107 -9.12 1.53 17.08
CA THR A 107 -9.71 2.71 16.42
C THR A 107 -8.80 3.21 15.30
N PHE A 108 -9.39 3.88 14.32
CA PHE A 108 -8.62 4.59 13.30
C PHE A 108 -9.22 5.94 12.95
N THR A 109 -8.39 6.78 12.37
CA THR A 109 -8.78 8.08 11.80
C THR A 109 -8.27 8.15 10.36
N ALA A 110 -9.18 8.44 9.42
CA ALA A 110 -8.85 8.80 8.04
C ALA A 110 -8.98 10.32 7.87
N LYS A 111 -7.95 10.99 7.37
CA LYS A 111 -7.91 12.43 7.15
C LYS A 111 -7.63 12.74 5.69
N VAL A 112 -8.42 13.64 5.08
CA VAL A 112 -8.20 14.16 3.73
C VAL A 112 -8.39 15.68 3.76
N GLY A 113 -7.31 16.43 3.64
CA GLY A 113 -7.33 17.87 3.83
C GLY A 113 -7.85 18.26 5.23
N ALA A 114 -8.90 19.05 5.29
CA ALA A 114 -9.55 19.45 6.54
C ALA A 114 -10.56 18.42 7.07
N LYS A 115 -10.99 17.46 6.25
CA LYS A 115 -11.98 16.43 6.64
C LYS A 115 -11.30 15.32 7.41
N SER A 116 -11.92 14.91 8.52
CA SER A 116 -11.46 13.80 9.35
C SER A 116 -12.64 12.89 9.69
N ILE A 117 -12.46 11.59 9.49
CA ILE A 117 -13.48 10.57 9.77
C ILE A 117 -12.84 9.51 10.65
N LYS A 118 -13.56 9.11 11.70
CA LYS A 118 -13.12 8.07 12.65
C LYS A 118 -13.88 6.78 12.43
N GLY A 119 -13.27 5.68 12.85
CA GLY A 119 -13.87 4.35 12.81
C GLY A 119 -13.14 3.36 13.69
N THR A 120 -13.54 2.10 13.59
CA THR A 120 -12.85 0.97 14.20
C THR A 120 -12.34 0.03 13.12
N TYR A 121 -11.29 -0.72 13.43
CA TYR A 121 -10.75 -1.72 12.51
C TYR A 121 -10.45 -3.03 13.24
N SER A 122 -10.42 -4.09 12.47
CA SER A 122 -9.78 -5.35 12.85
C SER A 122 -8.79 -5.74 11.77
N TYR A 123 -7.70 -6.37 12.14
CA TYR A 123 -6.66 -6.82 11.21
C TYR A 123 -6.20 -8.21 11.58
N ASP A 124 -6.19 -9.09 10.61
CA ASP A 124 -5.62 -10.43 10.70
C ASP A 124 -4.33 -10.48 9.87
N ALA A 125 -3.20 -10.48 10.55
CA ALA A 125 -1.89 -10.51 9.92
C ALA A 125 -1.60 -11.84 9.20
N SER A 126 -2.28 -12.94 9.58
CA SER A 126 -2.09 -14.25 8.95
C SER A 126 -2.70 -14.33 7.55
N THR A 127 -3.82 -13.64 7.34
CA THR A 127 -4.53 -13.55 6.06
C THR A 127 -4.30 -12.22 5.35
N GLN A 128 -3.62 -11.27 6.00
CA GLN A 128 -3.42 -9.91 5.51
C GLN A 128 -4.75 -9.17 5.25
N ASN A 129 -5.82 -9.53 5.92
CA ASN A 129 -7.12 -8.92 5.76
C ASN A 129 -7.43 -7.97 6.90
N ALA A 130 -7.96 -6.80 6.55
CA ALA A 130 -8.51 -5.84 7.50
C ALA A 130 -9.98 -5.57 7.20
N SER A 131 -10.71 -5.25 8.25
CA SER A 131 -12.10 -4.77 8.17
C SER A 131 -12.17 -3.37 8.77
N LEU A 132 -12.49 -2.37 7.96
CA LEU A 132 -12.60 -0.96 8.36
C LEU A 132 -14.07 -0.59 8.52
N LYS A 133 -14.49 -0.24 9.72
CA LYS A 133 -15.88 0.16 10.02
C LYS A 133 -15.92 1.66 10.32
N PHE A 134 -16.41 2.45 9.38
CA PHE A 134 -16.64 3.87 9.52
C PHE A 134 -17.98 4.13 10.21
N MET A 135 -17.97 4.54 11.48
CA MET A 135 -19.16 4.85 12.27
C MET A 135 -20.31 3.81 12.06
N LYS A 136 -21.49 4.22 11.60
CA LYS A 136 -22.65 3.34 11.42
C LYS A 136 -22.70 2.59 10.08
N LEU A 137 -21.60 2.54 9.33
CA LEU A 137 -21.56 1.96 7.99
C LEU A 137 -21.18 0.48 8.01
N ILE A 138 -21.51 -0.20 6.91
CA ILE A 138 -21.08 -1.57 6.64
C ILE A 138 -19.54 -1.61 6.59
N PRO A 139 -18.90 -2.60 7.21
CA PRO A 139 -17.46 -2.76 7.15
C PRO A 139 -16.94 -2.84 5.71
N LEU A 140 -15.85 -2.15 5.45
CA LEU A 140 -15.11 -2.23 4.19
C LEU A 140 -13.92 -3.17 4.38
N ASN A 141 -13.97 -4.33 3.74
CA ASN A 141 -12.85 -5.27 3.78
C ASN A 141 -11.77 -4.82 2.81
N ALA A 142 -10.53 -4.90 3.27
CA ALA A 142 -9.33 -4.54 2.54
C ALA A 142 -8.27 -5.63 2.68
N LYS A 143 -7.45 -5.82 1.65
CA LYS A 143 -6.18 -6.52 1.75
C LYS A 143 -5.09 -5.52 2.15
N ILE A 144 -4.21 -5.94 3.03
CA ILE A 144 -3.15 -5.09 3.58
C ILE A 144 -1.80 -5.70 3.26
N ASN A 145 -0.98 -4.98 2.50
CA ASN A 145 0.44 -5.29 2.37
C ASN A 145 1.20 -4.28 3.23
N CYS A 146 1.79 -4.73 4.33
CA CYS A 146 2.42 -3.85 5.31
C CYS A 146 3.86 -4.23 5.56
N THR A 147 4.74 -3.24 5.50
CA THR A 147 6.14 -3.32 5.93
C THR A 147 6.36 -2.32 7.08
N SER A 148 7.58 -2.25 7.59
CA SER A 148 7.91 -1.23 8.61
C SER A 148 7.78 0.21 8.10
N ALA A 149 7.94 0.44 6.79
CA ALA A 149 7.98 1.77 6.17
C ALA A 149 6.76 2.08 5.30
N ASN A 150 6.18 1.08 4.65
CA ASN A 150 5.07 1.25 3.69
C ASN A 150 3.88 0.36 4.05
N MET A 151 2.69 0.80 3.64
CA MET A 151 1.46 0.04 3.76
C MET A 151 0.58 0.28 2.54
N ASP A 152 0.18 -0.80 1.86
CA ASP A 152 -0.84 -0.73 0.83
C ASP A 152 -2.18 -1.18 1.42
N LEU A 153 -3.19 -0.38 1.19
CA LEU A 153 -4.57 -0.60 1.63
C LEU A 153 -5.42 -0.81 0.37
N LEU A 154 -5.70 -2.06 0.05
CA LEU A 154 -6.27 -2.50 -1.22
C LEU A 154 -7.73 -2.96 -1.06
N PHE A 155 -8.57 -2.56 -2.00
CA PHE A 155 -10.00 -2.86 -2.02
C PHE A 155 -10.43 -3.39 -3.38
N ASN A 156 -11.50 -4.16 -3.44
CA ASN A 156 -12.22 -4.32 -4.69
C ASN A 156 -12.91 -2.99 -5.09
N SER A 157 -13.31 -2.85 -6.35
CA SER A 157 -13.81 -1.59 -6.92
C SER A 157 -14.94 -0.96 -6.11
N ASP A 158 -15.95 -1.73 -5.72
CA ASP A 158 -17.11 -1.23 -5.00
C ASP A 158 -16.77 -0.67 -3.63
N LYS A 159 -15.85 -1.33 -2.91
CA LYS A 159 -15.40 -0.89 -1.59
C LYS A 159 -14.55 0.36 -1.69
N LEU A 160 -13.66 0.43 -2.70
CA LEU A 160 -12.87 1.63 -2.96
C LEU A 160 -13.75 2.82 -3.30
N LEU A 161 -14.74 2.67 -4.19
CA LEU A 161 -15.67 3.75 -4.55
C LEU A 161 -16.46 4.26 -3.34
N LYS A 162 -16.94 3.34 -2.46
CA LYS A 162 -17.59 3.70 -1.21
C LYS A 162 -16.65 4.49 -0.29
N LEU A 163 -15.40 4.03 -0.13
CA LEU A 163 -14.41 4.70 0.69
C LEU A 163 -14.09 6.11 0.15
N ILE A 164 -13.84 6.24 -1.15
CA ILE A 164 -13.58 7.54 -1.79
C ILE A 164 -14.75 8.50 -1.54
N THR A 165 -15.98 8.04 -1.71
CA THR A 165 -17.18 8.87 -1.46
C THR A 165 -17.26 9.36 -0.02
N LEU A 166 -16.84 8.54 0.94
CA LEU A 166 -16.82 8.89 2.35
C LEU A 166 -15.75 9.92 2.71
N ILE A 167 -14.50 9.70 2.22
CA ILE A 167 -13.34 10.49 2.66
C ILE A 167 -13.09 11.71 1.79
N SER A 168 -13.47 11.69 0.52
CA SER A 168 -13.20 12.82 -0.39
C SER A 168 -13.92 14.09 0.05
N SER A 169 -13.29 15.22 -0.20
CA SER A 169 -13.87 16.55 0.03
C SER A 169 -14.71 17.05 -1.15
N LYS A 170 -14.58 16.38 -2.31
CA LYS A 170 -15.25 16.74 -3.57
C LYS A 170 -15.91 15.49 -4.15
N SER A 171 -17.22 15.52 -4.28
CA SER A 171 -17.94 14.48 -5.03
C SER A 171 -17.88 14.80 -6.53
N ASN A 172 -17.37 13.86 -7.32
CA ASN A 172 -17.35 13.98 -8.77
C ASN A 172 -17.75 12.65 -9.40
N ASN A 173 -18.99 12.60 -9.88
CA ASN A 173 -19.57 11.38 -10.47
C ASN A 173 -18.77 10.85 -11.68
N SER A 174 -18.18 11.74 -12.49
CA SER A 174 -17.37 11.30 -13.63
C SER A 174 -16.06 10.63 -13.18
N THR A 175 -15.41 11.16 -12.14
CA THR A 175 -14.23 10.57 -11.53
C THR A 175 -14.55 9.19 -10.94
N LEU A 176 -15.63 9.06 -10.19
CA LEU A 176 -16.05 7.78 -9.62
C LEU A 176 -16.36 6.75 -10.72
N LYS A 177 -17.03 7.15 -11.78
CA LYS A 177 -17.27 6.28 -12.96
C LYS A 177 -15.96 5.84 -13.61
N THR A 178 -14.99 6.74 -13.77
CA THR A 178 -13.68 6.40 -14.37
C THR A 178 -12.90 5.42 -13.49
N ILE A 179 -12.91 5.60 -12.16
CA ILE A 179 -12.27 4.66 -11.24
C ILE A 179 -12.97 3.29 -11.30
N GLY A 180 -14.31 3.27 -11.30
CA GLY A 180 -15.09 2.04 -11.44
C GLY A 180 -14.80 1.31 -12.76
N SER A 181 -14.74 2.04 -13.88
CA SER A 181 -14.38 1.47 -15.18
C SER A 181 -12.96 0.91 -15.19
N LEU A 182 -12.00 1.60 -14.55
CA LEU A 182 -10.63 1.12 -14.44
C LEU A 182 -10.58 -0.20 -13.66
N ALA A 183 -11.24 -0.26 -12.52
CA ALA A 183 -11.30 -1.46 -11.70
C ALA A 183 -11.96 -2.65 -12.40
N ASN A 184 -12.98 -2.38 -13.21
CA ASN A 184 -13.69 -3.42 -13.97
C ASN A 184 -13.01 -3.78 -15.31
N SER A 185 -11.92 -3.09 -15.68
CA SER A 185 -11.18 -3.41 -16.90
C SER A 185 -10.39 -4.71 -16.80
N TYR A 186 -10.10 -5.15 -15.59
CA TYR A 186 -9.31 -6.34 -15.32
C TYR A 186 -9.97 -7.13 -14.20
N ASP A 187 -10.29 -8.39 -14.48
CA ASP A 187 -10.83 -9.31 -13.49
C ASP A 187 -9.80 -9.59 -12.38
N GLY A 188 -10.22 -9.62 -11.13
CA GLY A 188 -9.34 -9.85 -9.98
C GLY A 188 -8.35 -8.72 -9.68
N MET A 189 -8.60 -7.49 -10.18
CA MET A 189 -7.78 -6.33 -9.84
C MET A 189 -8.29 -5.67 -8.55
N MET A 190 -7.38 -5.50 -7.59
CA MET A 190 -7.58 -4.70 -6.39
C MET A 190 -6.92 -3.34 -6.53
N LEU A 191 -7.60 -2.32 -6.07
CA LEU A 191 -7.18 -0.92 -6.15
C LEU A 191 -7.13 -0.30 -4.76
N GLY A 192 -6.23 0.64 -4.54
CA GLY A 192 -6.16 1.28 -3.23
C GLY A 192 -5.14 2.38 -3.08
N PHE A 193 -4.65 2.49 -1.88
CA PHE A 193 -3.76 3.55 -1.43
C PHE A 193 -2.45 2.96 -0.93
N SER A 194 -1.33 3.48 -1.43
CA SER A 194 -0.02 3.26 -0.84
C SER A 194 0.29 4.40 0.14
N GLY A 195 0.73 4.04 1.33
CA GLY A 195 1.07 4.98 2.39
C GLY A 195 2.47 4.75 2.92
N GLN A 196 3.15 5.84 3.29
CA GLN A 196 4.43 5.80 3.99
C GLN A 196 4.22 6.09 5.48
N ARG A 197 4.93 5.35 6.33
CA ARG A 197 4.88 5.53 7.78
C ARG A 197 5.52 6.87 8.17
N ILE A 198 4.81 7.67 8.96
CA ILE A 198 5.41 8.83 9.60
C ILE A 198 6.24 8.35 10.78
N SER A 199 7.57 8.47 10.67
CA SER A 199 8.49 8.26 11.80
C SER A 199 8.47 9.50 12.69
N LEU A 200 8.24 9.31 14.00
CA LEU A 200 8.30 10.39 14.99
C LEU A 200 9.71 10.97 15.18
N VAL A 201 10.74 10.27 14.68
CA VAL A 201 12.14 10.69 14.82
C VAL A 201 12.43 11.99 14.06
N GLY A 202 11.72 12.29 12.96
CA GLY A 202 11.89 13.52 12.18
C GLY A 202 11.33 14.80 12.83
N LYS A 203 10.43 14.69 13.80
CA LYS A 203 9.82 15.87 14.46
C LYS A 203 10.70 16.53 15.52
N LEU A 204 11.71 15.85 16.02
CA LEU A 204 12.60 16.38 17.05
C LEU A 204 13.78 17.20 16.52
N SER A 205 14.11 17.10 15.22
CA SER A 205 15.21 17.84 14.61
C SER A 205 14.87 19.30 14.24
N PHE A 206 13.60 19.68 14.15
CA PHE A 206 13.21 21.04 13.71
C PHE A 206 12.98 22.04 14.85
N LYS A 207 13.17 21.64 16.12
CA LYS A 207 12.92 22.52 17.28
C LYS A 207 14.18 23.07 17.97
N ARG A 208 15.33 23.03 17.31
CA ARG A 208 16.60 23.48 17.89
C ARG A 208 17.38 24.45 17.00
N ILE A 209 16.70 25.41 16.37
CA ILE A 209 17.33 26.64 15.85
C ILE A 209 16.27 27.76 15.95
N ALA A 210 16.21 28.41 17.07
CA ALA A 210 15.71 29.77 17.25
C ALA A 210 16.29 30.31 18.57
#